data_97f2b5841f37aba1628213a46dd69be7
#
_entry.id   97f2b5841f37aba1628213a46dd69be7
#
_cell.length_a   1.000
_cell.length_b   1.000
_cell.length_c   1.000
_cell.angle_alpha   90.00
_cell.angle_beta   90.00
_cell.angle_gamma   90.00
#
_symmetry.space_group_name_H-M   'P 1'
#
loop_
_entity.id
_entity.type
_entity.pdbx_description
1 polymer ?
#
loop_
_entity_poly.entity_id
_entity_poly.type
_entity_poly.pdbx_seq_one_letter_code
_entity_poly.pdbx_strand_id
1 'polypeptide(L)'
;MTTKYETLLEKVHQIHDIDKAMGVLSWDRETNMPPKGIRARIDQMTTLRQLSYNLFVSDEMGELIEAAAEEVKEYPYDSNEASLLRYLQRHYANERKLTPEYVKHASEVSGQARPAWVKARAENNFAEFQPWLEQVVELCQDLAEMYGYEDEAYDALLDKYETGMKTADVRSIFAGVKEELVPLRQAVEARNDAVDDSLVHQPFDTEKQKAFVRHITAAVGYDYERGHLGTVVHPFATSFTRDDARITTRWYPDFLNPAVFGGLHESGHAMYEQGTHPDLYRTPLARGTSLGIHESQSRMIENIVGRSRGFWQAHFPKLQEMFPTQLGGHTAEAFYRAVNKAQPSYIRVEADEL
;
A
#
# COMPACT_ATOMS: atom_id res chain seq x y z
N MET A 1 26.76 1.56 -31.50
CA MET A 1 25.78 0.45 -31.53
C MET A 1 25.11 0.45 -30.15
N THR A 2 23.82 0.40 -30.12
CA THR A 2 23.03 0.28 -28.85
C THR A 2 23.37 -1.07 -28.19
N THR A 3 23.64 -1.10 -26.91
CA THR A 3 23.92 -2.34 -26.17
C THR A 3 22.62 -3.15 -25.98
N LYS A 4 22.73 -4.42 -25.59
CA LYS A 4 21.56 -5.24 -25.27
C LYS A 4 20.85 -4.72 -24.02
N TYR A 5 21.62 -4.24 -23.04
CA TYR A 5 21.07 -3.60 -21.86
C TYR A 5 20.26 -2.34 -22.20
N GLU A 6 20.79 -1.45 -23.06
CA GLU A 6 20.02 -0.26 -23.50
C GLU A 6 18.74 -0.63 -24.24
N THR A 7 18.77 -1.65 -25.12
CA THR A 7 17.57 -2.15 -25.81
C THR A 7 16.54 -2.73 -24.82
N LEU A 8 17.01 -3.51 -23.84
CA LEU A 8 16.15 -4.01 -22.76
C LEU A 8 15.52 -2.87 -21.96
N LEU A 9 16.32 -1.86 -21.62
CA LEU A 9 15.84 -0.71 -20.84
C LEU A 9 14.73 0.06 -21.58
N GLU A 10 14.82 0.22 -22.91
CA GLU A 10 13.74 0.82 -23.72
C GLU A 10 12.44 0.02 -23.61
N LYS A 11 12.49 -1.32 -23.65
CA LYS A 11 11.33 -2.18 -23.47
C LYS A 11 10.76 -2.09 -22.04
N VAL A 12 11.62 -2.07 -21.03
CA VAL A 12 11.24 -1.88 -19.63
C VAL A 12 10.53 -0.54 -19.45
N HIS A 13 11.05 0.52 -20.04
CA HIS A 13 10.42 1.84 -20.02
C HIS A 13 9.02 1.84 -20.65
N GLN A 14 8.85 1.15 -21.78
CA GLN A 14 7.56 1.06 -22.47
C GLN A 14 6.52 0.34 -21.58
N ILE A 15 6.90 -0.77 -20.96
CA ILE A 15 6.04 -1.53 -20.04
C ILE A 15 5.69 -0.66 -18.83
N HIS A 16 6.68 0.00 -18.24
CA HIS A 16 6.47 0.89 -17.10
C HIS A 16 5.47 2.01 -17.41
N ASP A 17 5.59 2.67 -18.56
CA ASP A 17 4.68 3.75 -18.94
C ASP A 17 3.24 3.25 -19.12
N ILE A 18 3.04 2.06 -19.69
CA ILE A 18 1.71 1.42 -19.79
C ILE A 18 1.14 1.14 -18.40
N ASP A 19 1.95 0.57 -17.49
CA ASP A 19 1.53 0.26 -16.13
C ASP A 19 1.17 1.53 -15.34
N LYS A 20 1.96 2.60 -15.50
CA LYS A 20 1.66 3.89 -14.83
C LYS A 20 0.43 4.59 -15.43
N ALA A 21 0.21 4.50 -16.73
CA ALA A 21 -1.05 4.97 -17.34
C ALA A 21 -2.26 4.20 -16.78
N MET A 22 -2.14 2.88 -16.62
CA MET A 22 -3.16 2.05 -15.96
C MET A 22 -3.36 2.45 -14.49
N GLY A 23 -2.28 2.79 -13.80
CA GLY A 23 -2.33 3.32 -12.43
C GLY A 23 -3.14 4.61 -12.32
N VAL A 24 -2.96 5.56 -13.25
CA VAL A 24 -3.76 6.80 -13.30
C VAL A 24 -5.24 6.51 -13.54
N LEU A 25 -5.57 5.56 -14.41
CA LEU A 25 -6.95 5.11 -14.63
C LEU A 25 -7.54 4.47 -13.38
N SER A 26 -6.74 3.71 -12.64
CA SER A 26 -7.15 3.11 -11.35
C SER A 26 -7.41 4.17 -10.29
N TRP A 27 -6.50 5.16 -10.17
CA TRP A 27 -6.70 6.31 -9.28
C TRP A 27 -8.02 7.03 -9.57
N ASP A 28 -8.25 7.38 -10.84
CA ASP A 28 -9.47 8.08 -11.25
C ASP A 28 -10.74 7.25 -10.97
N ARG A 29 -10.67 5.92 -11.15
CA ARG A 29 -11.77 5.01 -10.82
C ARG A 29 -12.19 5.09 -9.36
N GLU A 30 -11.24 5.18 -8.44
CA GLU A 30 -11.50 5.21 -6.99
C GLU A 30 -11.85 6.63 -6.47
N THR A 31 -11.49 7.69 -7.20
CA THR A 31 -11.58 9.08 -6.69
C THR A 31 -12.59 9.95 -7.43
N ASN A 32 -12.58 9.98 -8.77
CA ASN A 32 -13.30 10.99 -9.53
C ASN A 32 -14.26 10.41 -10.60
N MET A 33 -14.10 9.14 -10.97
CA MET A 33 -14.86 8.55 -12.08
C MET A 33 -16.36 8.54 -11.79
N PRO A 34 -17.21 8.99 -12.72
CA PRO A 34 -18.66 8.84 -12.61
C PRO A 34 -19.06 7.35 -12.50
N PRO A 35 -20.02 6.98 -11.62
CA PRO A 35 -20.37 5.57 -11.38
C PRO A 35 -20.75 4.76 -12.62
N LYS A 36 -21.38 5.40 -13.62
CA LYS A 36 -21.74 4.74 -14.87
C LYS A 36 -20.56 4.47 -15.82
N GLY A 37 -19.37 5.04 -15.52
CA GLY A 37 -18.15 4.84 -16.31
C GLY A 37 -17.45 3.51 -16.06
N ILE A 38 -17.84 2.75 -15.04
CA ILE A 38 -17.12 1.56 -14.54
C ILE A 38 -16.84 0.51 -15.63
N ARG A 39 -17.82 0.20 -16.51
CA ARG A 39 -17.65 -0.81 -17.55
C ARG A 39 -16.54 -0.42 -18.54
N ALA A 40 -16.61 0.79 -19.08
CA ALA A 40 -15.59 1.27 -20.02
C ALA A 40 -14.20 1.33 -19.38
N ARG A 41 -14.12 1.72 -18.09
CA ARG A 41 -12.86 1.76 -17.34
C ARG A 41 -12.27 0.36 -17.14
N ILE A 42 -13.08 -0.64 -16.84
CA ILE A 42 -12.63 -2.04 -16.75
C ILE A 42 -12.06 -2.50 -18.10
N ASP A 43 -12.78 -2.25 -19.19
CA ASP A 43 -12.34 -2.64 -20.55
C ASP A 43 -10.99 -1.98 -20.90
N GLN A 44 -10.84 -0.68 -20.63
CA GLN A 44 -9.59 0.08 -20.86
C GLN A 44 -8.42 -0.50 -20.06
N MET A 45 -8.62 -0.72 -18.77
CA MET A 45 -7.58 -1.26 -17.88
C MET A 45 -7.22 -2.70 -18.25
N THR A 46 -8.18 -3.53 -18.64
CA THR A 46 -7.95 -4.90 -19.10
C THR A 46 -7.09 -4.91 -20.37
N THR A 47 -7.39 -4.03 -21.34
CA THR A 47 -6.61 -3.90 -22.56
C THR A 47 -5.16 -3.50 -22.28
N LEU A 48 -4.94 -2.49 -21.42
CA LEU A 48 -3.60 -2.05 -21.07
C LEU A 48 -2.82 -3.14 -20.29
N ARG A 49 -3.49 -3.83 -19.38
CA ARG A 49 -2.88 -4.94 -18.63
C ARG A 49 -2.42 -6.06 -19.55
N GLN A 50 -3.28 -6.44 -20.50
CA GLN A 50 -2.94 -7.49 -21.47
C GLN A 50 -1.78 -7.06 -22.38
N LEU A 51 -1.75 -5.79 -22.80
CA LEU A 51 -0.65 -5.25 -23.60
C LEU A 51 0.66 -5.29 -22.81
N SER A 52 0.70 -4.79 -21.59
CA SER A 52 1.87 -4.80 -20.70
C SER A 52 2.35 -6.24 -20.44
N TYR A 53 1.43 -7.15 -20.09
CA TYR A 53 1.74 -8.55 -19.83
C TYR A 53 2.36 -9.23 -21.06
N ASN A 54 1.74 -9.10 -22.24
CA ASN A 54 2.23 -9.74 -23.47
C ASN A 54 3.62 -9.22 -23.87
N LEU A 55 3.89 -7.94 -23.66
CA LEU A 55 5.24 -7.37 -23.88
C LEU A 55 6.26 -7.99 -22.92
N PHE A 56 5.87 -8.12 -21.64
CA PHE A 56 6.79 -8.60 -20.61
C PHE A 56 7.10 -10.10 -20.75
N VAL A 57 6.12 -10.95 -21.06
CA VAL A 57 6.33 -12.43 -21.16
C VAL A 57 6.75 -12.89 -22.54
N SER A 58 7.02 -11.99 -23.48
CA SER A 58 7.44 -12.33 -24.84
C SER A 58 8.81 -13.04 -24.86
N ASP A 59 9.03 -13.91 -25.86
CA ASP A 59 10.32 -14.56 -26.04
C ASP A 59 11.43 -13.52 -26.31
N GLU A 60 11.14 -12.45 -27.06
CA GLU A 60 12.06 -11.32 -27.27
C GLU A 60 12.54 -10.70 -25.94
N MET A 61 11.63 -10.54 -24.95
CA MET A 61 12.00 -10.04 -23.63
C MET A 61 12.94 -11.01 -22.90
N GLY A 62 12.67 -12.31 -22.96
CA GLY A 62 13.54 -13.35 -22.39
C GLY A 62 14.96 -13.31 -22.99
N GLU A 63 15.06 -13.28 -24.32
CA GLU A 63 16.34 -13.19 -25.04
C GLU A 63 17.11 -11.91 -24.67
N LEU A 64 16.43 -10.78 -24.53
CA LEU A 64 17.04 -9.51 -24.12
C LEU A 64 17.54 -9.56 -22.67
N ILE A 65 16.75 -10.15 -21.75
CA ILE A 65 17.16 -10.30 -20.35
C ILE A 65 18.42 -11.16 -20.24
N GLU A 66 18.49 -12.29 -20.95
CA GLU A 66 19.66 -13.17 -20.95
C GLU A 66 20.88 -12.48 -21.56
N ALA A 67 20.72 -11.83 -22.71
CA ALA A 67 21.82 -11.14 -23.38
C ALA A 67 22.34 -9.95 -22.57
N ALA A 68 21.45 -9.16 -21.95
CA ALA A 68 21.85 -8.05 -21.10
C ALA A 68 22.51 -8.54 -19.79
N ALA A 69 22.09 -9.68 -19.24
CA ALA A 69 22.72 -10.26 -18.06
C ALA A 69 24.19 -10.64 -18.31
N GLU A 70 24.52 -11.13 -19.51
CA GLU A 70 25.92 -11.39 -19.89
C GLU A 70 26.73 -10.09 -20.02
N GLU A 71 26.14 -9.01 -20.51
CA GLU A 71 26.84 -7.70 -20.63
C GLU A 71 27.18 -7.11 -19.25
N VAL A 72 26.34 -7.32 -18.23
CA VAL A 72 26.51 -6.69 -16.90
C VAL A 72 27.05 -7.65 -15.83
N LYS A 73 27.43 -8.87 -16.18
CA LYS A 73 27.84 -9.91 -15.22
C LYS A 73 29.02 -9.54 -14.33
N GLU A 74 29.91 -8.68 -14.83
CA GLU A 74 31.08 -8.19 -14.09
C GLU A 74 30.80 -6.88 -13.32
N TYR A 75 29.57 -6.35 -13.39
CA TYR A 75 29.21 -5.15 -12.66
C TYR A 75 29.07 -5.45 -11.15
N PRO A 76 29.28 -4.46 -10.28
CA PRO A 76 29.04 -4.63 -8.85
C PRO A 76 27.63 -5.16 -8.57
N TYR A 77 27.50 -6.04 -7.58
CA TYR A 77 26.24 -6.67 -7.21
C TYR A 77 25.13 -5.65 -6.94
N ASP A 78 25.47 -4.53 -6.31
CA ASP A 78 24.59 -3.43 -5.90
C ASP A 78 24.46 -2.32 -6.95
N SER A 79 25.04 -2.49 -8.15
CA SER A 79 24.78 -1.56 -9.25
C SER A 79 23.33 -1.60 -9.69
N ASN A 80 22.84 -0.49 -10.24
CA ASN A 80 21.45 -0.39 -10.73
C ASN A 80 21.18 -1.43 -11.84
N GLU A 81 22.14 -1.61 -12.73
CA GLU A 81 22.04 -2.55 -13.85
C GLU A 81 21.94 -4.00 -13.36
N ALA A 82 22.87 -4.44 -12.50
CA ALA A 82 22.85 -5.79 -11.96
C ALA A 82 21.59 -6.05 -11.11
N SER A 83 21.15 -5.06 -10.35
CA SER A 83 19.92 -5.14 -9.53
C SER A 83 18.67 -5.22 -10.41
N LEU A 84 18.60 -4.43 -11.48
CA LEU A 84 17.49 -4.48 -12.44
C LEU A 84 17.41 -5.85 -13.12
N LEU A 85 18.55 -6.40 -13.57
CA LEU A 85 18.59 -7.70 -14.23
C LEU A 85 18.12 -8.82 -13.30
N ARG A 86 18.58 -8.86 -12.04
CA ARG A 86 18.12 -9.86 -11.05
C ARG A 86 16.62 -9.77 -10.82
N TYR A 87 16.09 -8.55 -10.71
CA TYR A 87 14.64 -8.33 -10.60
C TYR A 87 13.90 -8.86 -11.82
N LEU A 88 14.34 -8.48 -13.04
CA LEU A 88 13.67 -8.88 -14.28
C LEU A 88 13.73 -10.39 -14.54
N GLN A 89 14.88 -11.02 -14.32
CA GLN A 89 15.06 -12.48 -14.48
C GLN A 89 14.06 -13.24 -13.59
N ARG A 90 14.00 -12.87 -12.31
CA ARG A 90 13.09 -13.52 -11.36
C ARG A 90 11.63 -13.29 -11.71
N HIS A 91 11.27 -12.05 -12.00
CA HIS A 91 9.89 -11.69 -12.32
C HIS A 91 9.43 -12.35 -13.62
N TYR A 92 10.26 -12.31 -14.67
CA TYR A 92 10.00 -12.99 -15.94
C TYR A 92 9.81 -14.50 -15.75
N ALA A 93 10.70 -15.15 -15.01
CA ALA A 93 10.59 -16.58 -14.74
C ALA A 93 9.28 -16.94 -14.01
N ASN A 94 8.82 -16.13 -13.08
CA ASN A 94 7.58 -16.34 -12.37
C ASN A 94 6.35 -16.11 -13.25
N GLU A 95 6.29 -15.01 -13.99
CA GLU A 95 5.16 -14.71 -14.88
C GLU A 95 5.01 -15.73 -16.01
N ARG A 96 6.09 -16.32 -16.49
CA ARG A 96 6.06 -17.40 -17.50
C ARG A 96 5.53 -18.75 -16.99
N LYS A 97 5.42 -18.91 -15.67
CA LYS A 97 4.81 -20.11 -15.07
C LYS A 97 3.27 -20.05 -15.10
N LEU A 98 2.70 -18.85 -15.25
CA LEU A 98 1.25 -18.68 -15.24
C LEU A 98 0.63 -19.15 -16.57
N THR A 99 -0.40 -19.99 -16.48
CA THR A 99 -1.13 -20.41 -17.67
C THR A 99 -2.18 -19.36 -18.06
N PRO A 100 -2.52 -19.22 -19.35
CA PRO A 100 -3.58 -18.33 -19.79
C PRO A 100 -4.93 -18.61 -19.11
N GLU A 101 -5.22 -19.87 -18.84
CA GLU A 101 -6.43 -20.33 -18.16
C GLU A 101 -6.46 -19.82 -16.72
N TYR A 102 -5.35 -19.93 -15.99
CA TYR A 102 -5.22 -19.39 -14.63
C TYR A 102 -5.41 -17.87 -14.61
N VAL A 103 -4.72 -17.15 -15.49
CA VAL A 103 -4.82 -15.68 -15.56
C VAL A 103 -6.25 -15.22 -15.84
N LYS A 104 -6.94 -15.89 -16.76
CA LYS A 104 -8.34 -15.63 -17.06
C LYS A 104 -9.24 -15.88 -15.86
N HIS A 105 -9.13 -17.08 -15.25
CA HIS A 105 -9.93 -17.47 -14.10
C HIS A 105 -9.71 -16.54 -12.89
N ALA A 106 -8.46 -16.20 -12.58
CA ALA A 106 -8.12 -15.27 -11.52
C ALA A 106 -8.72 -13.87 -11.75
N SER A 107 -8.76 -13.40 -13.00
CA SER A 107 -9.39 -12.13 -13.36
C SER A 107 -10.91 -12.17 -13.16
N GLU A 108 -11.57 -13.25 -13.56
CA GLU A 108 -13.02 -13.45 -13.43
C GLU A 108 -13.43 -13.52 -11.96
N VAL A 109 -12.75 -14.35 -11.16
CA VAL A 109 -13.01 -14.48 -9.71
C VAL A 109 -12.79 -13.17 -8.98
N SER A 110 -11.66 -12.50 -9.20
CA SER A 110 -11.35 -11.22 -8.55
C SER A 110 -12.36 -10.14 -8.91
N GLY A 111 -12.82 -10.12 -10.18
CA GLY A 111 -13.83 -9.18 -10.66
C GLY A 111 -15.18 -9.35 -9.98
N GLN A 112 -15.56 -10.57 -9.60
CA GLN A 112 -16.83 -10.89 -8.95
C GLN A 112 -16.73 -10.86 -7.41
N ALA A 113 -15.60 -11.30 -6.85
CA ALA A 113 -15.41 -11.39 -5.41
C ALA A 113 -15.50 -10.02 -4.71
N ARG A 114 -14.93 -8.97 -5.32
CA ARG A 114 -14.94 -7.63 -4.70
C ARG A 114 -16.34 -7.02 -4.57
N PRO A 115 -17.20 -6.97 -5.60
CA PRO A 115 -18.58 -6.52 -5.45
C PRO A 115 -19.39 -7.37 -4.47
N ALA A 116 -19.19 -8.69 -4.48
CA ALA A 116 -19.84 -9.62 -3.54
C ALA A 116 -19.43 -9.30 -2.10
N TRP A 117 -18.14 -9.04 -1.85
CA TRP A 117 -17.65 -8.62 -0.54
C TRP A 117 -18.26 -7.29 -0.08
N VAL A 118 -18.31 -6.28 -0.95
CA VAL A 118 -18.90 -4.97 -0.62
C VAL A 118 -20.36 -5.12 -0.18
N LYS A 119 -21.13 -5.92 -0.92
CA LYS A 119 -22.54 -6.19 -0.58
C LYS A 119 -22.65 -6.97 0.72
N ALA A 120 -21.96 -8.10 0.84
CA ALA A 120 -21.99 -8.96 2.02
C ALA A 120 -21.59 -8.20 3.31
N ARG A 121 -20.58 -7.33 3.21
CA ARG A 121 -20.18 -6.45 4.32
C ARG A 121 -21.28 -5.47 4.71
N ALA A 122 -21.91 -4.80 3.75
CA ALA A 122 -22.98 -3.86 4.01
C ALA A 122 -24.20 -4.52 4.67
N GLU A 123 -24.48 -5.77 4.31
CA GLU A 123 -25.61 -6.57 4.80
C GLU A 123 -25.25 -7.43 6.02
N ASN A 124 -23.97 -7.41 6.46
CA ASN A 124 -23.43 -8.29 7.52
C ASN A 124 -23.74 -9.78 7.24
N ASN A 125 -23.56 -10.20 5.98
CA ASN A 125 -23.90 -11.52 5.48
C ASN A 125 -22.68 -12.23 4.89
N PHE A 126 -21.86 -12.87 5.74
CA PHE A 126 -20.66 -13.60 5.31
C PHE A 126 -20.97 -14.75 4.34
N ALA A 127 -22.12 -15.43 4.52
CA ALA A 127 -22.49 -16.58 3.68
C ALA A 127 -22.60 -16.24 2.19
N GLU A 128 -22.90 -14.97 1.84
CA GLU A 128 -22.92 -14.50 0.45
C GLU A 128 -21.50 -14.32 -0.14
N PHE A 129 -20.52 -14.00 0.70
CA PHE A 129 -19.13 -13.82 0.27
C PHE A 129 -18.33 -15.13 0.31
N GLN A 130 -18.65 -16.06 1.20
CA GLN A 130 -17.91 -17.30 1.42
C GLN A 130 -17.57 -18.08 0.12
N PRO A 131 -18.50 -18.30 -0.84
CA PRO A 131 -18.17 -19.04 -2.06
C PRO A 131 -17.10 -18.36 -2.94
N TRP A 132 -17.03 -17.02 -2.87
CA TRP A 132 -16.00 -16.25 -3.57
C TRP A 132 -14.65 -16.30 -2.85
N LEU A 133 -14.67 -16.29 -1.53
CA LEU A 133 -13.46 -16.44 -0.72
C LEU A 133 -12.83 -17.83 -0.93
N GLU A 134 -13.64 -18.88 -0.99
CA GLU A 134 -13.17 -20.23 -1.29
C GLU A 134 -12.43 -20.28 -2.63
N GLN A 135 -13.00 -19.72 -3.70
CA GLN A 135 -12.34 -19.64 -5.00
C GLN A 135 -11.05 -18.79 -4.97
N VAL A 136 -11.02 -17.70 -4.20
CA VAL A 136 -9.78 -16.89 -4.02
C VAL A 136 -8.69 -17.71 -3.32
N VAL A 137 -9.05 -18.53 -2.33
CA VAL A 137 -8.11 -19.43 -1.64
C VAL A 137 -7.58 -20.50 -2.58
N GLU A 138 -8.44 -21.15 -3.39
CA GLU A 138 -8.04 -22.10 -4.43
C GLU A 138 -7.06 -21.48 -5.42
N LEU A 139 -7.34 -20.27 -5.93
CA LEU A 139 -6.42 -19.54 -6.81
C LEU A 139 -5.06 -19.26 -6.15
N CYS A 140 -5.04 -18.96 -4.86
CA CYS A 140 -3.77 -18.76 -4.13
C CYS A 140 -3.00 -20.07 -4.00
N GLN A 141 -3.68 -21.20 -3.79
CA GLN A 141 -3.05 -22.53 -3.73
C GLN A 141 -2.48 -22.89 -5.10
N ASP A 142 -3.25 -22.75 -6.17
CA ASP A 142 -2.80 -23.00 -7.54
C ASP A 142 -1.58 -22.12 -7.89
N LEU A 143 -1.58 -20.85 -7.48
CA LEU A 143 -0.44 -19.94 -7.68
C LEU A 143 0.81 -20.43 -6.96
N ALA A 144 0.67 -20.89 -5.72
CA ALA A 144 1.79 -21.43 -4.96
C ALA A 144 2.39 -22.67 -5.63
N GLU A 145 1.53 -23.59 -6.13
CA GLU A 145 1.98 -24.78 -6.88
C GLU A 145 2.70 -24.40 -8.19
N MET A 146 2.18 -23.44 -8.94
CA MET A 146 2.83 -22.96 -10.17
C MET A 146 4.18 -22.29 -9.92
N TYR A 147 4.28 -21.48 -8.86
CA TYR A 147 5.55 -20.82 -8.50
C TYR A 147 6.56 -21.82 -7.94
N GLY A 148 6.07 -22.86 -7.26
CA GLY A 148 6.87 -23.86 -6.56
C GLY A 148 7.39 -23.34 -5.22
N TYR A 149 7.55 -24.26 -4.28
CA TYR A 149 8.07 -24.00 -2.93
C TYR A 149 8.85 -25.21 -2.44
N GLU A 150 9.72 -25.01 -1.45
CA GLU A 150 10.52 -26.09 -0.87
C GLU A 150 9.88 -26.64 0.40
N ASP A 151 9.43 -25.76 1.30
CA ASP A 151 8.94 -26.11 2.63
C ASP A 151 7.42 -25.95 2.75
N GLU A 152 6.94 -24.70 2.66
CA GLU A 152 5.52 -24.37 2.85
C GLU A 152 4.96 -23.63 1.63
N ALA A 153 3.74 -23.97 1.19
CA ALA A 153 3.09 -23.34 0.06
C ALA A 153 2.99 -21.81 0.20
N TYR A 154 2.84 -21.31 1.42
CA TYR A 154 2.78 -19.88 1.70
C TYR A 154 4.10 -19.15 1.39
N ASP A 155 5.25 -19.84 1.40
CA ASP A 155 6.55 -19.29 1.02
C ASP A 155 6.52 -18.70 -0.40
N ALA A 156 5.88 -19.41 -1.34
CA ALA A 156 5.75 -18.97 -2.72
C ALA A 156 4.92 -17.68 -2.86
N LEU A 157 3.92 -17.49 -2.01
CA LEU A 157 3.09 -16.28 -1.97
C LEU A 157 3.80 -15.13 -1.26
N LEU A 158 4.48 -15.44 -0.15
CA LEU A 158 5.24 -14.47 0.64
C LEU A 158 6.40 -13.88 -0.15
N ASP A 159 7.10 -14.70 -0.92
CA ASP A 159 8.24 -14.31 -1.76
C ASP A 159 7.91 -13.20 -2.77
N LYS A 160 6.66 -13.07 -3.17
CA LYS A 160 6.19 -12.00 -4.06
C LYS A 160 6.28 -10.61 -3.40
N TYR A 161 6.16 -10.56 -2.08
CA TYR A 161 6.08 -9.33 -1.28
C TYR A 161 7.34 -9.09 -0.45
N GLU A 162 7.93 -10.18 0.06
CA GLU A 162 9.14 -10.20 0.88
C GLU A 162 10.12 -11.22 0.29
N THR A 163 10.92 -10.77 -0.65
CA THR A 163 11.82 -11.63 -1.42
C THR A 163 12.75 -12.45 -0.54
N GLY A 164 12.65 -13.78 -0.63
CA GLY A 164 13.48 -14.73 0.10
C GLY A 164 13.04 -14.97 1.55
N MET A 165 12.02 -14.27 2.05
CA MET A 165 11.44 -14.51 3.38
C MET A 165 10.71 -15.85 3.41
N LYS A 166 10.93 -16.64 4.46
CA LYS A 166 10.25 -17.92 4.68
C LYS A 166 9.15 -17.80 5.74
N THR A 167 8.10 -18.58 5.57
CA THR A 167 7.01 -18.67 6.56
C THR A 167 7.52 -19.05 7.94
N ALA A 168 8.54 -19.91 8.01
CA ALA A 168 9.18 -20.33 9.25
C ALA A 168 9.85 -19.14 9.97
N ASP A 169 10.50 -18.22 9.24
CA ASP A 169 11.12 -17.01 9.80
C ASP A 169 10.07 -16.08 10.39
N VAL A 170 9.00 -15.82 9.61
CA VAL A 170 7.86 -15.00 10.06
C VAL A 170 7.21 -15.58 11.31
N ARG A 171 7.00 -16.90 11.33
CA ARG A 171 6.44 -17.60 12.49
C ARG A 171 7.31 -17.43 13.75
N SER A 172 8.64 -17.54 13.58
CA SER A 172 9.61 -17.34 14.67
C SER A 172 9.58 -15.91 15.19
N ILE A 173 9.60 -14.91 14.29
CA ILE A 173 9.53 -13.49 14.64
C ILE A 173 8.22 -13.20 15.38
N PHE A 174 7.10 -13.63 14.85
CA PHE A 174 5.78 -13.36 15.45
C PHE A 174 5.56 -14.11 16.77
N ALA A 175 6.19 -15.27 16.97
CA ALA A 175 6.14 -15.95 18.26
C ALA A 175 6.79 -15.09 19.35
N GLY A 176 7.98 -14.52 19.09
CA GLY A 176 8.66 -13.62 20.02
C GLY A 176 7.88 -12.32 20.28
N VAL A 177 7.37 -11.69 19.21
CA VAL A 177 6.52 -10.48 19.34
C VAL A 177 5.27 -10.77 20.18
N LYS A 178 4.59 -11.88 19.93
CA LYS A 178 3.36 -12.28 20.65
C LYS A 178 3.62 -12.51 22.14
N GLU A 179 4.76 -13.10 22.50
CA GLU A 179 5.13 -13.36 23.88
C GLU A 179 5.20 -12.08 24.71
N GLU A 180 5.76 -11.01 24.14
CA GLU A 180 5.91 -9.71 24.82
C GLU A 180 4.65 -8.83 24.70
N LEU A 181 4.04 -8.81 23.52
CA LEU A 181 2.98 -7.86 23.19
C LEU A 181 1.63 -8.22 23.84
N VAL A 182 1.30 -9.52 23.95
CA VAL A 182 0.01 -9.95 24.53
C VAL A 182 -0.13 -9.55 25.99
N PRO A 183 0.87 -9.79 26.89
CA PRO A 183 0.79 -9.31 28.27
C PRO A 183 0.74 -7.78 28.36
N LEU A 184 1.50 -7.06 27.53
CA LEU A 184 1.47 -5.60 27.50
C LEU A 184 0.08 -5.09 27.13
N ARG A 185 -0.52 -5.63 26.04
CA ARG A 185 -1.88 -5.28 25.60
C ARG A 185 -2.90 -5.51 26.73
N GLN A 186 -2.85 -6.65 27.39
CA GLN A 186 -3.74 -6.96 28.51
C GLN A 186 -3.60 -5.98 29.67
N ALA A 187 -2.37 -5.59 30.00
CA ALA A 187 -2.08 -4.61 31.04
C ALA A 187 -2.59 -3.21 30.71
N VAL A 188 -2.50 -2.80 29.42
CA VAL A 188 -3.02 -1.53 28.91
C VAL A 188 -4.55 -1.56 28.94
N GLU A 189 -5.16 -2.63 28.41
CA GLU A 189 -6.61 -2.80 28.33
C GLU A 189 -7.27 -2.75 29.72
N ALA A 190 -6.64 -3.34 30.72
CA ALA A 190 -7.10 -3.29 32.12
C ALA A 190 -7.13 -1.87 32.72
N ARG A 191 -6.54 -0.87 32.05
CA ARG A 191 -6.50 0.54 32.45
C ARG A 191 -7.12 1.48 31.45
N ASN A 192 -7.81 0.97 30.45
CA ASN A 192 -8.32 1.73 29.32
C ASN A 192 -9.34 2.81 29.75
N ASP A 193 -10.09 2.59 30.83
CA ASP A 193 -11.02 3.56 31.40
C ASP A 193 -10.33 4.81 31.97
N ALA A 194 -9.00 4.78 32.17
CA ALA A 194 -8.22 5.92 32.63
C ALA A 194 -7.96 6.95 31.51
N VAL A 195 -8.27 6.64 30.26
CA VAL A 195 -8.08 7.51 29.11
C VAL A 195 -9.41 7.93 28.53
N ASP A 196 -9.73 9.21 28.64
CA ASP A 196 -10.87 9.83 27.98
C ASP A 196 -10.51 10.25 26.55
N ASP A 197 -11.14 9.62 25.56
CA ASP A 197 -10.98 9.92 24.14
C ASP A 197 -12.19 10.69 23.55
N SER A 198 -13.14 11.13 24.38
CA SER A 198 -14.32 11.87 23.92
C SER A 198 -14.00 13.12 23.13
N LEU A 199 -12.82 13.72 23.39
CA LEU A 199 -12.39 14.93 22.68
C LEU A 199 -12.07 14.73 21.20
N VAL A 200 -11.83 13.49 20.74
CA VAL A 200 -11.67 13.17 19.31
C VAL A 200 -12.97 12.69 18.65
N HIS A 201 -14.02 12.45 19.46
CA HIS A 201 -15.35 12.04 19.03
C HIS A 201 -16.37 13.18 19.17
N GLN A 202 -16.19 14.23 18.38
CA GLN A 202 -17.03 15.43 18.38
C GLN A 202 -17.33 15.86 16.94
N PRO A 203 -18.27 16.78 16.70
CA PRO A 203 -18.51 17.32 15.37
C PRO A 203 -17.30 18.12 14.87
N PHE A 204 -16.59 17.60 13.87
CA PHE A 204 -15.45 18.21 13.20
C PHE A 204 -15.79 18.53 11.75
N ASP A 205 -15.77 19.82 11.38
CA ASP A 205 -15.96 20.27 10.00
C ASP A 205 -14.94 19.61 9.06
N THR A 206 -15.41 18.96 8.00
CA THR A 206 -14.57 18.17 7.10
C THR A 206 -13.58 19.02 6.29
N GLU A 207 -13.92 20.27 5.93
CA GLU A 207 -12.98 21.15 5.20
C GLU A 207 -11.85 21.61 6.12
N LYS A 208 -12.14 21.82 7.40
CA LYS A 208 -11.10 22.10 8.40
C LYS A 208 -10.24 20.86 8.67
N GLN A 209 -10.84 19.65 8.69
CA GLN A 209 -10.05 18.40 8.76
C GLN A 209 -9.08 18.31 7.58
N LYS A 210 -9.54 18.56 6.34
CA LYS A 210 -8.69 18.56 5.14
C LYS A 210 -7.54 19.55 5.26
N ALA A 211 -7.83 20.78 5.69
CA ALA A 211 -6.82 21.79 5.86
C ALA A 211 -5.79 21.41 6.94
N PHE A 212 -6.22 20.78 8.04
CA PHE A 212 -5.33 20.32 9.09
C PHE A 212 -4.48 19.13 8.65
N VAL A 213 -5.07 18.13 8.01
CA VAL A 213 -4.31 16.98 7.48
C VAL A 213 -3.27 17.46 6.47
N ARG A 214 -3.63 18.37 5.57
CA ARG A 214 -2.66 18.98 4.64
C ARG A 214 -1.52 19.68 5.37
N HIS A 215 -1.81 20.38 6.47
CA HIS A 215 -0.80 21.05 7.28
C HIS A 215 0.18 20.06 7.91
N ILE A 216 -0.32 19.00 8.55
CA ILE A 216 0.55 18.03 9.25
C ILE A 216 1.33 17.12 8.31
N THR A 217 0.74 16.71 7.19
CA THR A 217 1.44 15.89 6.18
C THR A 217 2.56 16.68 5.50
N ALA A 218 2.35 17.97 5.21
CA ALA A 218 3.43 18.85 4.75
C ALA A 218 4.52 19.04 5.82
N ALA A 219 4.13 19.15 7.09
CA ALA A 219 5.08 19.34 8.20
C ALA A 219 5.99 18.11 8.42
N VAL A 220 5.53 16.91 8.13
CA VAL A 220 6.37 15.70 8.19
C VAL A 220 7.23 15.49 6.94
N GLY A 221 7.05 16.31 5.89
CA GLY A 221 7.90 16.29 4.70
C GLY A 221 7.24 15.87 3.40
N TYR A 222 5.94 15.55 3.39
CA TYR A 222 5.22 15.24 2.15
C TYR A 222 5.15 16.47 1.23
N ASP A 223 5.73 16.35 0.05
CA ASP A 223 5.83 17.42 -0.93
C ASP A 223 4.57 17.49 -1.82
N TYR A 224 3.78 18.52 -1.64
CA TYR A 224 2.56 18.76 -2.40
C TYR A 224 2.77 19.29 -3.83
N GLU A 225 3.98 19.69 -4.21
CA GLU A 225 4.30 19.97 -5.61
C GLU A 225 4.44 18.69 -6.42
N ARG A 226 4.74 17.58 -5.74
CA ARG A 226 4.86 16.24 -6.28
C ARG A 226 3.77 15.29 -5.76
N GLY A 227 2.67 15.82 -5.22
CA GLY A 227 1.65 15.03 -4.59
C GLY A 227 0.26 15.66 -4.57
N HIS A 228 -0.73 14.83 -4.26
CA HIS A 228 -2.14 15.23 -4.16
C HIS A 228 -2.81 14.49 -3.02
N LEU A 229 -3.71 15.17 -2.29
CA LEU A 229 -4.55 14.56 -1.25
C LEU A 229 -5.98 14.42 -1.78
N GLY A 230 -6.39 13.19 -2.02
CA GLY A 230 -7.74 12.81 -2.46
C GLY A 230 -8.64 12.33 -1.33
N THR A 231 -9.91 12.08 -1.67
CA THR A 231 -10.92 11.52 -0.75
C THR A 231 -11.43 10.20 -1.27
N VAL A 232 -11.45 9.16 -0.41
CA VAL A 232 -11.93 7.82 -0.77
C VAL A 232 -12.62 7.15 0.43
N VAL A 233 -13.29 6.02 0.16
CA VAL A 233 -13.90 5.19 1.22
C VAL A 233 -12.82 4.40 1.96
N HIS A 234 -11.76 3.95 1.27
CA HIS A 234 -10.66 3.18 1.81
C HIS A 234 -9.33 3.87 1.45
N PRO A 235 -8.66 4.51 2.41
CA PRO A 235 -7.41 5.23 2.18
C PRO A 235 -6.35 4.37 1.49
N PHE A 236 -5.56 4.99 0.62
CA PHE A 236 -4.41 4.38 -0.03
C PHE A 236 -3.45 5.45 -0.57
N ALA A 237 -2.18 5.09 -0.70
CA ALA A 237 -1.20 5.84 -1.47
C ALA A 237 -0.96 5.18 -2.83
N THR A 238 -0.65 5.98 -3.84
CA THR A 238 -0.21 5.49 -5.15
C THR A 238 0.85 6.41 -5.74
N SER A 239 1.83 5.83 -6.43
CA SER A 239 2.88 6.57 -7.10
C SER A 239 2.92 6.21 -8.59
N PHE A 240 2.89 7.23 -9.42
CA PHE A 240 3.12 7.07 -10.87
C PHE A 240 4.59 7.32 -11.20
N THR A 241 5.19 8.27 -10.50
CA THR A 241 6.62 8.56 -10.48
C THR A 241 6.99 9.13 -9.11
N ARG A 242 8.29 9.31 -8.83
CA ARG A 242 8.74 10.05 -7.64
C ARG A 242 8.19 11.49 -7.57
N ASP A 243 7.80 12.05 -8.72
CA ASP A 243 7.30 13.41 -8.86
C ASP A 243 5.77 13.47 -9.02
N ASP A 244 5.07 12.32 -8.87
CA ASP A 244 3.61 12.23 -8.77
C ASP A 244 3.25 11.03 -7.85
N ALA A 245 3.35 11.27 -6.53
CA ALA A 245 2.97 10.33 -5.47
C ALA A 245 1.77 10.89 -4.71
N ARG A 246 0.61 10.26 -4.86
CA ARG A 246 -0.68 10.74 -4.36
C ARG A 246 -1.15 9.94 -3.17
N ILE A 247 -1.80 10.62 -2.23
CA ILE A 247 -2.38 10.05 -1.04
C ILE A 247 -3.88 10.29 -0.98
N THR A 248 -4.59 9.44 -0.27
CA THR A 248 -6.01 9.61 0.01
C THR A 248 -6.27 9.44 1.50
N THR A 249 -7.38 10.00 1.97
CA THR A 249 -7.89 9.68 3.30
C THR A 249 -9.42 9.72 3.31
N ARG A 250 -10.00 9.30 4.43
CA ARG A 250 -11.44 9.31 4.65
C ARG A 250 -11.80 10.30 5.74
N TRP A 251 -12.89 11.01 5.56
CA TRP A 251 -13.38 12.04 6.47
C TRP A 251 -14.60 11.56 7.24
N TYR A 252 -14.53 11.63 8.57
CA TYR A 252 -15.65 11.37 9.44
C TYR A 252 -16.04 12.67 10.13
N PRO A 253 -17.30 13.11 10.03
CA PRO A 253 -17.70 14.40 10.62
C PRO A 253 -17.71 14.39 12.15
N ASP A 254 -17.69 13.23 12.77
CA ASP A 254 -17.81 13.01 14.21
C ASP A 254 -16.62 12.29 14.85
N PHE A 255 -15.57 12.00 14.05
CA PHE A 255 -14.36 11.31 14.52
C PHE A 255 -13.12 11.76 13.78
N LEU A 256 -12.18 12.39 14.49
CA LEU A 256 -11.02 13.04 13.89
C LEU A 256 -9.88 12.07 13.52
N ASN A 257 -9.64 11.03 14.34
CA ASN A 257 -8.47 10.16 14.23
C ASN A 257 -8.29 9.52 12.85
N PRO A 258 -9.32 8.94 12.21
CA PRO A 258 -9.12 8.26 10.92
C PRO A 258 -8.58 9.19 9.83
N ALA A 259 -9.04 10.44 9.81
CA ALA A 259 -8.58 11.42 8.84
C ALA A 259 -7.11 11.81 9.07
N VAL A 260 -6.76 12.07 10.33
CA VAL A 260 -5.42 12.52 10.74
C VAL A 260 -4.39 11.41 10.56
N PHE A 261 -4.64 10.23 11.14
CA PHE A 261 -3.68 9.14 11.12
C PHE A 261 -3.62 8.44 9.77
N GLY A 262 -4.75 8.30 9.06
CA GLY A 262 -4.75 7.84 7.69
C GLY A 262 -3.98 8.78 6.77
N GLY A 263 -4.12 10.10 6.90
CA GLY A 263 -3.33 11.06 6.14
C GLY A 263 -1.83 10.97 6.43
N LEU A 264 -1.44 10.80 7.69
CA LEU A 264 -0.03 10.61 8.09
C LEU A 264 0.52 9.28 7.57
N HIS A 265 -0.24 8.19 7.70
CA HIS A 265 0.11 6.87 7.20
C HIS A 265 0.40 6.91 5.69
N GLU A 266 -0.56 7.38 4.90
CA GLU A 266 -0.41 7.46 3.46
C GLU A 266 0.72 8.43 3.04
N SER A 267 0.95 9.51 3.81
CA SER A 267 2.10 10.38 3.54
C SER A 267 3.44 9.68 3.77
N GLY A 268 3.52 8.75 4.71
CA GLY A 268 4.71 7.91 4.92
C GLY A 268 5.03 7.07 3.69
N HIS A 269 4.03 6.38 3.13
CA HIS A 269 4.16 5.67 1.87
C HIS A 269 4.59 6.58 0.71
N ALA A 270 3.93 7.74 0.57
CA ALA A 270 4.24 8.65 -0.51
C ALA A 270 5.62 9.30 -0.40
N MET A 271 6.09 9.60 0.81
CA MET A 271 7.46 10.11 1.02
C MET A 271 8.52 9.07 0.69
N TYR A 272 8.26 7.78 0.93
CA TYR A 272 9.13 6.70 0.46
C TYR A 272 9.30 6.77 -1.06
N GLU A 273 8.20 6.86 -1.79
CA GLU A 273 8.19 6.97 -3.26
C GLU A 273 8.82 8.28 -3.76
N GLN A 274 8.53 9.41 -3.13
CA GLN A 274 9.14 10.71 -3.44
C GLN A 274 10.66 10.73 -3.19
N GLY A 275 11.14 9.87 -2.27
CA GLY A 275 12.55 9.70 -1.93
C GLY A 275 13.35 8.82 -2.92
N THR A 276 12.70 8.15 -3.86
CA THR A 276 13.36 7.28 -4.83
C THR A 276 14.41 8.03 -5.66
N HIS A 277 15.57 7.40 -5.89
CA HIS A 277 16.66 8.04 -6.64
C HIS A 277 16.26 8.29 -8.10
N PRO A 278 16.61 9.45 -8.70
CA PRO A 278 16.24 9.79 -10.08
C PRO A 278 16.72 8.78 -11.14
N ASP A 279 17.90 8.18 -10.95
CA ASP A 279 18.48 7.22 -11.89
C ASP A 279 17.67 5.93 -12.04
N LEU A 280 16.75 5.66 -11.09
CA LEU A 280 15.85 4.50 -11.16
C LEU A 280 14.57 4.77 -11.95
N TYR A 281 14.39 6.01 -12.44
CA TYR A 281 13.20 6.44 -13.16
C TYR A 281 12.81 5.49 -14.30
N ARG A 282 11.52 5.20 -14.40
CA ARG A 282 10.93 4.27 -15.38
C ARG A 282 11.41 2.82 -15.27
N THR A 283 11.99 2.42 -14.14
CA THR A 283 12.34 1.03 -13.86
C THR A 283 11.52 0.47 -12.69
N PRO A 284 11.37 -0.85 -12.59
CA PRO A 284 10.74 -1.47 -11.42
C PRO A 284 11.49 -1.27 -10.10
N LEU A 285 12.75 -0.79 -10.15
CA LEU A 285 13.50 -0.43 -8.94
C LEU A 285 13.05 0.92 -8.34
N ALA A 286 12.31 1.74 -9.11
CA ALA A 286 11.78 3.03 -8.65
C ALA A 286 10.49 2.87 -7.82
N ARG A 287 10.44 1.87 -6.94
CA ARG A 287 9.32 1.62 -6.02
C ARG A 287 9.79 0.86 -4.79
N GLY A 288 8.93 0.72 -3.78
CA GLY A 288 9.21 -0.17 -2.65
C GLY A 288 9.44 -1.60 -3.11
N THR A 289 10.54 -2.22 -2.69
CA THR A 289 10.92 -3.59 -3.06
C THR A 289 10.39 -4.62 -2.07
N SER A 290 10.11 -4.21 -0.84
CA SER A 290 9.56 -5.01 0.25
C SER A 290 8.32 -4.31 0.80
N LEU A 291 7.21 -5.04 0.96
CA LEU A 291 6.01 -4.47 1.58
C LEU A 291 6.23 -4.13 3.04
N GLY A 292 6.98 -4.95 3.78
CA GLY A 292 7.29 -4.71 5.19
C GLY A 292 8.11 -3.43 5.38
N ILE A 293 9.11 -3.17 4.54
CA ILE A 293 9.90 -1.93 4.59
C ILE A 293 9.06 -0.73 4.16
N HIS A 294 8.21 -0.87 3.14
CA HIS A 294 7.32 0.20 2.69
C HIS A 294 6.30 0.57 3.76
N GLU A 295 5.70 -0.44 4.42
CA GLU A 295 4.78 -0.26 5.54
C GLU A 295 5.49 0.28 6.79
N SER A 296 6.74 -0.11 7.06
CA SER A 296 7.50 0.44 8.18
C SER A 296 7.69 1.95 8.07
N GLN A 297 7.78 2.50 6.86
CA GLN A 297 7.85 3.94 6.61
C GLN A 297 6.53 4.62 6.95
N SER A 298 5.39 4.07 6.54
CA SER A 298 4.07 4.59 6.88
C SER A 298 3.82 4.53 8.39
N ARG A 299 4.19 3.41 9.03
CA ARG A 299 4.05 3.23 10.48
C ARG A 299 5.00 4.12 11.29
N MET A 300 6.20 4.37 10.78
CA MET A 300 7.10 5.34 11.41
C MET A 300 6.45 6.72 11.47
N ILE A 301 5.87 7.19 10.36
CA ILE A 301 5.22 8.50 10.30
C ILE A 301 3.93 8.54 11.12
N GLU A 302 3.07 7.53 11.00
CA GLU A 302 1.81 7.46 11.74
C GLU A 302 2.04 7.24 13.25
N ASN A 303 2.73 6.15 13.61
CA ASN A 303 2.78 5.68 15.01
C ASN A 303 3.92 6.30 15.81
N ILE A 304 5.14 6.38 15.24
CA ILE A 304 6.30 6.89 15.98
C ILE A 304 6.31 8.42 16.01
N VAL A 305 6.06 9.06 14.87
CA VAL A 305 6.03 10.53 14.76
C VAL A 305 4.66 11.07 15.13
N GLY A 306 3.61 10.70 14.42
CA GLY A 306 2.28 11.28 14.51
C GLY A 306 1.56 11.04 15.84
N ARG A 307 1.86 9.93 16.52
CA ARG A 307 1.32 9.65 17.87
C ARG A 307 2.22 10.11 19.00
N SER A 308 3.36 10.77 18.70
CA SER A 308 4.29 11.22 19.74
C SER A 308 3.78 12.46 20.49
N ARG A 309 4.19 12.57 21.76
CA ARG A 309 3.89 13.77 22.56
C ARG A 309 4.48 15.04 21.95
N GLY A 310 5.70 14.97 21.42
CA GLY A 310 6.36 16.10 20.77
C GLY A 310 5.61 16.62 19.55
N PHE A 311 5.09 15.70 18.74
CA PHE A 311 4.26 16.07 17.58
C PHE A 311 3.01 16.86 18.01
N TRP A 312 2.29 16.39 19.02
CA TRP A 312 1.08 17.07 19.49
C TRP A 312 1.39 18.37 20.26
N GLN A 313 2.51 18.47 20.95
CA GLN A 313 2.95 19.76 21.50
C GLN A 313 3.16 20.80 20.41
N ALA A 314 3.67 20.41 19.26
CA ALA A 314 3.91 21.31 18.12
C ALA A 314 2.63 21.65 17.32
N HIS A 315 1.76 20.66 17.08
CA HIS A 315 0.64 20.81 16.13
C HIS A 315 -0.73 21.00 16.78
N PHE A 316 -0.93 20.65 18.05
CA PHE A 316 -2.19 20.83 18.74
C PHE A 316 -2.64 22.30 18.82
N PRO A 317 -1.77 23.31 19.03
CA PRO A 317 -2.20 24.71 19.01
C PRO A 317 -2.87 25.11 17.68
N LYS A 318 -2.36 24.60 16.56
CA LYS A 318 -2.98 24.84 15.24
C LYS A 318 -4.32 24.12 15.09
N LEU A 319 -4.41 22.89 15.56
CA LEU A 319 -5.68 22.14 15.59
C LEU A 319 -6.72 22.86 16.45
N GLN A 320 -6.33 23.32 17.63
CA GLN A 320 -7.18 24.07 18.57
C GLN A 320 -7.68 25.40 17.97
N GLU A 321 -6.83 26.13 17.24
CA GLU A 321 -7.21 27.32 16.49
C GLU A 321 -8.31 27.03 15.47
N MET A 322 -8.20 25.90 14.77
CA MET A 322 -9.15 25.49 13.74
C MET A 322 -10.48 24.96 14.33
N PHE A 323 -10.44 24.36 15.52
CA PHE A 323 -11.58 23.75 16.21
C PHE A 323 -11.74 24.31 17.65
N PRO A 324 -11.93 25.62 17.81
CA PRO A 324 -11.93 26.26 19.14
C PRO A 324 -13.10 25.80 20.03
N THR A 325 -14.24 25.47 19.43
CA THR A 325 -15.42 25.00 20.17
C THR A 325 -15.19 23.62 20.77
N GLN A 326 -14.57 22.70 20.00
CA GLN A 326 -14.33 21.33 20.40
C GLN A 326 -13.10 21.19 21.30
N LEU A 327 -12.04 21.95 21.02
CA LEU A 327 -10.72 21.73 21.61
C LEU A 327 -10.21 22.89 22.47
N GLY A 328 -10.94 24.04 22.50
CA GLY A 328 -10.49 25.26 23.19
C GLY A 328 -10.22 25.10 24.69
N GLY A 329 -10.91 24.16 25.35
CA GLY A 329 -10.73 23.86 26.77
C GLY A 329 -9.72 22.77 27.09
N HIS A 330 -9.06 22.18 26.07
CA HIS A 330 -8.19 21.02 26.24
C HIS A 330 -6.70 21.39 26.06
N THR A 331 -5.82 20.51 26.57
CA THR A 331 -4.38 20.65 26.46
C THR A 331 -3.82 19.68 25.42
N ALA A 332 -2.63 19.97 24.88
CA ALA A 332 -1.91 19.04 24.00
C ALA A 332 -1.65 17.68 24.68
N GLU A 333 -1.45 17.66 26.01
CA GLU A 333 -1.28 16.42 26.75
C GLU A 333 -2.56 15.60 26.82
N ALA A 334 -3.72 16.22 27.01
CA ALA A 334 -5.01 15.54 26.98
C ALA A 334 -5.29 14.95 25.60
N PHE A 335 -5.00 15.71 24.55
CA PHE A 335 -5.15 15.24 23.16
C PHE A 335 -4.19 14.09 22.84
N TYR A 336 -2.90 14.22 23.23
CA TYR A 336 -1.92 13.14 23.08
C TYR A 336 -2.40 11.83 23.72
N ARG A 337 -2.98 11.88 24.92
CA ARG A 337 -3.53 10.69 25.59
C ARG A 337 -4.71 10.12 24.83
N ALA A 338 -5.64 10.95 24.39
CA ALA A 338 -6.85 10.53 23.70
C ALA A 338 -6.53 9.80 22.37
N VAL A 339 -5.59 10.32 21.57
CA VAL A 339 -5.23 9.69 20.28
C VAL A 339 -4.41 8.42 20.46
N ASN A 340 -3.89 8.17 21.66
CA ASN A 340 -3.12 6.95 22.01
C ASN A 340 -3.90 5.96 22.87
N LYS A 341 -5.23 6.13 22.99
CA LYS A 341 -6.06 5.13 23.65
C LYS A 341 -6.03 3.84 22.86
N ALA A 342 -5.53 2.77 23.46
CA ALA A 342 -5.52 1.45 22.87
C ALA A 342 -6.84 0.74 23.15
N GLN A 343 -7.52 0.28 22.10
CA GLN A 343 -8.79 -0.43 22.23
C GLN A 343 -8.96 -1.45 21.10
N PRO A 344 -9.69 -2.55 21.33
CA PRO A 344 -10.00 -3.50 20.28
C PRO A 344 -10.71 -2.83 19.11
N SER A 345 -10.31 -3.15 17.91
CA SER A 345 -10.93 -2.68 16.68
C SER A 345 -11.03 -3.82 15.65
N TYR A 346 -11.80 -3.61 14.59
CA TYR A 346 -11.87 -4.58 13.49
C TYR A 346 -10.59 -4.56 12.66
N ILE A 347 -10.19 -5.73 12.17
CA ILE A 347 -9.02 -5.89 11.30
C ILE A 347 -9.12 -5.03 10.03
N ARG A 348 -8.00 -4.47 9.61
CA ARG A 348 -7.74 -3.63 8.43
C ARG A 348 -8.27 -2.20 8.59
N VAL A 349 -9.21 -1.75 7.74
CA VAL A 349 -9.58 -0.32 7.56
C VAL A 349 -9.91 0.42 8.86
N GLU A 350 -10.33 -0.31 9.87
CA GLU A 350 -10.72 0.24 11.19
C GLU A 350 -9.86 -0.37 12.30
N ALA A 351 -8.83 -1.13 11.91
CA ALA A 351 -7.96 -1.79 12.86
C ALA A 351 -6.83 -0.88 13.29
N ASP A 352 -6.62 -0.90 14.57
CA ASP A 352 -5.31 -0.65 15.12
C ASP A 352 -4.45 -1.91 14.96
N GLU A 353 -3.16 -1.77 14.73
CA GLU A 353 -2.27 -2.89 14.38
C GLU A 353 -1.75 -3.65 15.60
N LEU A 354 -2.34 -3.41 16.72
CA LEU A 354 -1.99 -4.10 17.96
C LEU A 354 -3.15 -4.92 18.50
#